data_69714c521ab30615631b223c607bd07b
#
_entry.id   69714c521ab30615631b223c607bd07b
#
_cell.length_a   1.000
_cell.length_b   1.000
_cell.length_c   1.000
_cell.angle_alpha   90.00
_cell.angle_beta   90.00
_cell.angle_gamma   90.00
#
_symmetry.space_group_name_H-M   'P 1'
#
loop_
_entity.id
_entity.type
_entity.pdbx_description
1 polymer ?
#
loop_
_entity_poly.entity_id
_entity_poly.type
_entity_poly.pdbx_seq_one_letter_code
_entity_poly.pdbx_strand_id
1 'polypeptide(L)'
;MNPLQGLYTFPRGMDMAPYKENFEVYNEKRNMNVQNWYTTITDFEQNPYWLVNRTENEDKRARVLALASASFKVTDWLTLQGRGNIDYVNDKYQQEIYASTSPGIAGENGRYIYYTYQTTLLYGDLMAKLNKSWDDFSLNAAIGTSITDTRTSALRLDSKTASLYYPNVFTIANINMSSSAYIEESDDARRQMQSFFAMAQLGYKESLYLDVTARNDWSSTLAFTERKSRGFFYPSVGLSWIIPKSFSMPSLISFGKVRASWSKVGNDIPLFVSNTVGHIAAGGIPQPNDTAPF
;
A
#
# COMPACT_ATOMS: atom_id res chain seq x y z
N MET A 1 -19.76 0.62 -9.88
CA MET A 1 -21.00 1.05 -10.57
C MET A 1 -21.27 2.50 -10.25
N ASN A 2 -21.68 3.30 -11.24
CA ASN A 2 -21.97 4.72 -11.02
C ASN A 2 -23.49 4.93 -11.02
N PRO A 3 -24.14 5.20 -9.88
CA PRO A 3 -25.59 5.39 -9.83
C PRO A 3 -26.07 6.64 -10.59
N LEU A 4 -25.20 7.63 -10.81
CA LEU A 4 -25.53 8.83 -11.57
C LEU A 4 -25.87 8.53 -13.04
N GLN A 5 -25.34 7.43 -13.60
CA GLN A 5 -25.59 7.07 -14.98
C GLN A 5 -27.07 6.84 -15.25
N GLY A 6 -27.76 6.05 -14.42
CA GLY A 6 -29.19 5.84 -14.53
C GLY A 6 -30.03 7.12 -14.35
N LEU A 7 -29.55 8.10 -13.58
CA LEU A 7 -30.19 9.41 -13.46
C LEU A 7 -30.07 10.23 -14.76
N TYR A 8 -28.91 10.21 -15.41
CA TYR A 8 -28.69 10.98 -16.65
C TYR A 8 -29.38 10.38 -17.86
N THR A 9 -29.55 9.06 -17.91
CA THR A 9 -30.23 8.37 -19.02
C THR A 9 -31.73 8.30 -18.85
N PHE A 10 -32.27 8.63 -17.66
CA PHE A 10 -33.71 8.58 -17.39
C PHE A 10 -34.49 9.53 -18.28
N PRO A 11 -35.61 9.05 -18.92
CA PRO A 11 -36.40 9.87 -19.85
C PRO A 11 -37.00 11.09 -19.16
N ARG A 12 -36.81 12.28 -19.76
CA ARG A 12 -37.27 13.56 -19.18
C ARG A 12 -38.79 13.68 -19.07
N GLY A 13 -39.55 12.91 -19.84
CA GLY A 13 -41.01 12.90 -19.82
C GLY A 13 -41.63 11.91 -18.83
N MET A 14 -40.82 11.19 -18.06
CA MET A 14 -41.30 10.23 -17.08
C MET A 14 -41.07 10.73 -15.65
N ASP A 15 -41.97 10.31 -14.75
CA ASP A 15 -41.80 10.57 -13.32
C ASP A 15 -40.83 9.55 -12.68
N MET A 16 -39.81 10.02 -11.96
CA MET A 16 -38.82 9.19 -11.27
C MET A 16 -39.35 8.71 -9.90
N ALA A 17 -40.36 9.38 -9.31
CA ALA A 17 -40.82 9.08 -7.96
C ALA A 17 -41.19 7.61 -7.73
N PRO A 18 -41.94 6.92 -8.61
CA PRO A 18 -42.29 5.52 -8.44
C PRO A 18 -41.07 4.60 -8.35
N TYR A 19 -39.99 4.90 -9.09
CA TYR A 19 -38.74 4.12 -9.10
C TYR A 19 -37.83 4.44 -7.94
N LYS A 20 -37.99 5.59 -7.29
CA LYS A 20 -37.33 5.97 -6.07
C LYS A 20 -38.00 5.33 -4.85
N GLU A 21 -39.30 5.47 -4.75
CA GLU A 21 -40.11 4.97 -3.61
C GLU A 21 -40.17 3.45 -3.59
N ASN A 22 -40.30 2.83 -4.77
CA ASN A 22 -40.32 1.38 -4.94
C ASN A 22 -39.17 0.96 -5.86
N PHE A 23 -37.93 1.17 -5.41
CA PHE A 23 -36.74 0.81 -6.19
C PHE A 23 -36.59 -0.71 -6.39
N GLU A 24 -37.35 -1.49 -5.64
CA GLU A 24 -37.45 -2.95 -5.74
C GLU A 24 -38.90 -3.41 -5.71
N VAL A 25 -39.20 -4.53 -6.38
CA VAL A 25 -40.51 -5.18 -6.40
C VAL A 25 -40.32 -6.68 -6.20
N TYR A 26 -41.29 -7.31 -5.52
CA TYR A 26 -41.26 -8.76 -5.31
C TYR A 26 -41.56 -9.52 -6.60
N ASN A 27 -40.70 -10.48 -6.92
CA ASN A 27 -40.83 -11.38 -8.06
C ASN A 27 -41.21 -12.79 -7.57
N GLU A 28 -42.42 -13.22 -7.75
CA GLU A 28 -42.94 -14.52 -7.29
C GLU A 28 -42.16 -15.69 -7.90
N LYS A 29 -41.74 -15.63 -9.18
CA LYS A 29 -41.01 -16.72 -9.84
C LYS A 29 -39.63 -16.93 -9.26
N ARG A 30 -38.99 -15.85 -8.79
CA ARG A 30 -37.65 -15.90 -8.18
C ARG A 30 -37.71 -15.96 -6.65
N ASN A 31 -38.88 -15.77 -6.05
CA ASN A 31 -39.11 -15.68 -4.63
C ASN A 31 -38.16 -14.68 -3.94
N MET A 32 -37.98 -13.51 -4.55
CA MET A 32 -37.09 -12.45 -4.05
C MET A 32 -37.47 -11.08 -4.62
N ASN A 33 -37.02 -10.01 -3.98
CA ASN A 33 -37.10 -8.67 -4.53
C ASN A 33 -36.11 -8.50 -5.70
N VAL A 34 -36.59 -7.87 -6.77
CA VAL A 34 -35.80 -7.54 -7.97
C VAL A 34 -35.86 -6.05 -8.22
N GLN A 35 -34.88 -5.55 -8.96
CA GLN A 35 -34.78 -4.15 -9.34
C GLN A 35 -36.02 -3.71 -10.12
N ASN A 36 -36.68 -2.62 -9.70
CA ASN A 36 -37.74 -1.95 -10.41
C ASN A 36 -37.16 -0.85 -11.30
N TRP A 37 -37.31 -0.97 -12.62
CA TRP A 37 -36.84 0.02 -13.55
C TRP A 37 -37.74 0.08 -14.80
N TYR A 38 -37.74 1.20 -15.48
CA TYR A 38 -38.63 1.46 -16.64
C TYR A 38 -38.25 0.68 -17.91
N THR A 39 -37.03 0.12 -17.94
CA THR A 39 -36.51 -0.59 -19.11
C THR A 39 -35.74 -1.86 -18.70
N THR A 40 -35.29 -2.61 -19.71
CA THR A 40 -34.45 -3.78 -19.48
C THR A 40 -33.13 -3.37 -18.75
N ILE A 41 -32.78 -4.13 -17.71
CA ILE A 41 -31.60 -3.89 -16.93
C ILE A 41 -30.36 -4.22 -17.77
N THR A 42 -29.47 -3.26 -17.91
CA THR A 42 -28.15 -3.39 -18.55
C THR A 42 -27.08 -2.75 -17.67
N ASP A 43 -25.83 -2.81 -18.08
CA ASP A 43 -24.73 -2.17 -17.33
C ASP A 43 -24.87 -0.65 -17.24
N PHE A 44 -25.60 -0.06 -18.17
CA PHE A 44 -25.83 1.38 -18.28
C PHE A 44 -27.24 1.81 -17.85
N GLU A 45 -28.22 0.92 -17.90
CA GLU A 45 -29.62 1.17 -17.61
C GLU A 45 -30.05 0.43 -16.34
N GLN A 46 -29.83 1.06 -15.20
CA GLN A 46 -30.16 0.52 -13.89
C GLN A 46 -30.75 1.59 -12.97
N ASN A 47 -31.67 1.18 -12.10
CA ASN A 47 -32.22 2.07 -11.10
C ASN A 47 -31.11 2.57 -10.15
N PRO A 48 -30.84 3.89 -10.10
CA PRO A 48 -29.81 4.45 -9.23
C PRO A 48 -30.07 4.16 -7.75
N TYR A 49 -31.33 4.11 -7.33
CA TYR A 49 -31.70 3.80 -5.94
C TYR A 49 -31.49 2.33 -5.60
N TRP A 50 -31.67 1.42 -6.57
CA TRP A 50 -31.25 0.03 -6.40
C TRP A 50 -29.74 -0.07 -6.15
N LEU A 51 -28.94 0.56 -7.00
CA LEU A 51 -27.49 0.50 -6.89
C LEU A 51 -26.98 1.01 -5.55
N VAL A 52 -27.58 2.09 -5.03
CA VAL A 52 -27.19 2.66 -3.73
C VAL A 52 -27.60 1.78 -2.55
N ASN A 53 -28.77 1.10 -2.65
CA ASN A 53 -29.32 0.33 -1.52
C ASN A 53 -28.98 -1.18 -1.60
N ARG A 54 -28.54 -1.68 -2.75
CA ARG A 54 -28.30 -3.11 -3.01
C ARG A 54 -26.89 -3.39 -3.54
N THR A 55 -25.96 -2.47 -3.27
CA THR A 55 -24.53 -2.67 -3.42
C THR A 55 -23.87 -2.23 -2.11
N GLU A 56 -23.52 -3.18 -1.28
CA GLU A 56 -22.91 -2.91 0.01
C GLU A 56 -21.39 -3.11 -0.10
N ASN A 57 -20.64 -2.17 0.44
CA ASN A 57 -19.18 -2.24 0.51
C ASN A 57 -18.77 -2.04 1.96
N GLU A 58 -18.01 -2.97 2.47
CA GLU A 58 -17.44 -2.86 3.81
C GLU A 58 -15.92 -2.99 3.72
N ASP A 59 -15.20 -1.99 4.23
CA ASP A 59 -13.75 -1.97 4.32
C ASP A 59 -13.34 -1.81 5.78
N LYS A 60 -12.65 -2.81 6.33
CA LYS A 60 -12.19 -2.85 7.72
C LYS A 60 -10.69 -2.95 7.77
N ARG A 61 -10.06 -2.07 8.53
CA ARG A 61 -8.63 -2.13 8.84
C ARG A 61 -8.40 -2.28 10.34
N ALA A 62 -7.62 -3.29 10.70
CA ALA A 62 -7.02 -3.42 12.01
C ALA A 62 -5.50 -3.23 11.90
N ARG A 63 -4.93 -2.34 12.71
CA ARG A 63 -3.48 -2.09 12.71
C ARG A 63 -2.93 -2.09 14.13
N VAL A 64 -1.82 -2.76 14.33
CA VAL A 64 -1.04 -2.74 15.56
C VAL A 64 0.36 -2.24 15.23
N LEU A 65 0.74 -1.12 15.83
CA LEU A 65 2.07 -0.56 15.73
C LEU A 65 2.69 -0.53 17.14
N ALA A 66 3.81 -1.23 17.32
CA ALA A 66 4.58 -1.20 18.55
C ALA A 66 6.03 -0.86 18.25
N LEU A 67 6.63 0.01 19.06
CA LEU A 67 8.00 0.46 18.95
C LEU A 67 8.69 0.37 20.32
N ALA A 68 9.90 -0.18 20.32
CA ALA A 68 10.77 -0.17 21.47
C ALA A 68 12.13 0.44 21.10
N SER A 69 12.72 1.20 22.02
CA SER A 69 14.06 1.74 21.86
C SER A 69 14.82 1.70 23.17
N ALA A 70 16.11 1.42 23.09
CA ALA A 70 17.03 1.50 24.22
C ALA A 70 18.26 2.32 23.81
N SER A 71 18.74 3.16 24.72
CA SER A 71 19.95 3.95 24.52
C SER A 71 20.86 3.78 25.72
N PHE A 72 22.14 3.54 25.44
CA PHE A 72 23.17 3.38 26.44
C PHE A 72 24.30 4.39 26.21
N LYS A 73 24.47 5.30 27.17
CA LYS A 73 25.53 6.30 27.15
C LYS A 73 26.85 5.62 27.60
N VAL A 74 27.74 5.38 26.63
CA VAL A 74 29.04 4.73 26.89
C VAL A 74 30.04 5.74 27.49
N THR A 75 30.07 6.93 26.90
CA THR A 75 30.86 8.09 27.34
C THR A 75 30.02 9.36 27.15
N ASP A 76 30.55 10.53 27.54
CA ASP A 76 29.85 11.81 27.32
C ASP A 76 29.67 12.14 25.82
N TRP A 77 30.47 11.57 24.95
CA TRP A 77 30.43 11.81 23.49
C TRP A 77 29.96 10.61 22.67
N LEU A 78 29.76 9.41 23.28
CA LEU A 78 29.35 8.19 22.59
C LEU A 78 28.11 7.57 23.22
N THR A 79 27.08 7.41 22.43
CA THR A 79 25.83 6.71 22.80
C THR A 79 25.55 5.59 21.82
N LEU A 80 25.28 4.39 22.33
CA LEU A 80 24.72 3.27 21.54
C LEU A 80 23.22 3.30 21.65
N GLN A 81 22.54 3.05 20.53
CA GLN A 81 21.08 2.98 20.47
C GLN A 81 20.63 1.77 19.66
N GLY A 82 19.67 1.03 20.19
CA GLY A 82 18.92 0.02 19.48
C GLY A 82 17.45 0.39 19.40
N ARG A 83 16.83 0.14 18.26
CA ARG A 83 15.39 0.32 18.06
C ARG A 83 14.82 -0.91 17.37
N GLY A 84 13.58 -1.21 17.69
CA GLY A 84 12.80 -2.22 16.99
C GLY A 84 11.36 -1.79 16.89
N ASN A 85 10.70 -2.08 15.77
CA ASN A 85 9.28 -1.91 15.64
C ASN A 85 8.63 -3.10 14.93
N ILE A 86 7.36 -3.29 15.22
CA ILE A 86 6.44 -4.13 14.47
C ILE A 86 5.27 -3.28 14.03
N ASP A 87 4.92 -3.39 12.76
CA ASP A 87 3.73 -2.80 12.18
C ASP A 87 2.93 -3.92 11.50
N TYR A 88 1.82 -4.30 12.12
CA TYR A 88 0.91 -5.32 11.64
C TYR A 88 -0.37 -4.67 11.14
N VAL A 89 -0.73 -4.92 9.90
CA VAL A 89 -1.95 -4.42 9.27
C VAL A 89 -2.75 -5.61 8.75
N ASN A 90 -4.03 -5.64 9.05
CA ASN A 90 -4.97 -6.59 8.48
C ASN A 90 -6.14 -5.82 7.88
N ASP A 91 -6.23 -5.84 6.56
CA ASP A 91 -7.31 -5.25 5.77
C ASP A 91 -8.29 -6.33 5.34
N LYS A 92 -9.56 -6.06 5.49
CA LYS A 92 -10.66 -6.92 5.05
C LYS A 92 -11.64 -6.08 4.25
N TYR A 93 -11.86 -6.46 3.00
CA TYR A 93 -12.86 -5.86 2.13
C TYR A 93 -13.93 -6.89 1.78
N GLN A 94 -15.19 -6.45 1.84
CA GLN A 94 -16.34 -7.23 1.39
C GLN A 94 -17.19 -6.35 0.49
N GLN A 95 -17.66 -6.92 -0.61
CA GLN A 95 -18.65 -6.29 -1.46
C GLN A 95 -19.78 -7.26 -1.75
N GLU A 96 -21.00 -6.83 -1.51
CA GLU A 96 -22.23 -7.56 -1.70
C GLU A 96 -23.05 -6.85 -2.77
N ILE A 97 -23.24 -7.52 -3.91
CA ILE A 97 -24.02 -7.01 -5.03
C ILE A 97 -25.21 -7.93 -5.20
N TYR A 98 -26.39 -7.38 -4.94
CA TYR A 98 -27.63 -8.16 -4.90
C TYR A 98 -28.02 -8.67 -6.29
N ALA A 99 -28.68 -9.83 -6.27
CA ALA A 99 -29.32 -10.43 -7.43
C ALA A 99 -30.31 -9.45 -8.11
N SER A 100 -30.44 -9.50 -9.43
CA SER A 100 -31.15 -8.51 -10.24
C SER A 100 -30.35 -7.25 -10.61
N THR A 101 -29.14 -7.09 -10.10
CA THR A 101 -28.17 -6.17 -10.71
C THR A 101 -27.80 -6.68 -12.10
N SER A 102 -27.34 -5.79 -12.99
CA SER A 102 -27.00 -6.15 -14.38
C SER A 102 -26.20 -7.46 -14.49
N PRO A 103 -26.54 -8.34 -15.45
CA PRO A 103 -25.84 -9.60 -15.68
C PRO A 103 -24.35 -9.45 -16.01
N GLY A 104 -23.91 -8.32 -16.58
CA GLY A 104 -22.50 -8.02 -16.83
C GLY A 104 -21.71 -7.70 -15.55
N ILE A 105 -22.41 -7.38 -14.47
CA ILE A 105 -21.80 -6.96 -13.19
C ILE A 105 -21.91 -8.08 -12.14
N ALA A 106 -23.06 -8.73 -12.06
CA ALA A 106 -23.34 -9.78 -11.08
C ALA A 106 -24.02 -10.97 -11.73
N GLY A 107 -23.81 -12.15 -11.20
CA GLY A 107 -24.53 -13.35 -11.61
C GLY A 107 -26.01 -13.29 -11.23
N GLU A 108 -26.79 -14.27 -11.69
CA GLU A 108 -28.24 -14.33 -11.46
C GLU A 108 -28.61 -14.24 -9.96
N ASN A 109 -27.84 -14.82 -9.08
CA ASN A 109 -28.08 -14.84 -7.63
C ASN A 109 -27.27 -13.78 -6.86
N GLY A 110 -26.66 -12.82 -7.57
CA GLY A 110 -25.81 -11.78 -7.00
C GLY A 110 -24.31 -12.04 -7.18
N ARG A 111 -23.49 -11.17 -6.61
CA ARG A 111 -22.04 -11.27 -6.60
C ARG A 111 -21.49 -10.99 -5.24
N TYR A 112 -20.57 -11.82 -4.80
CA TYR A 112 -19.85 -11.64 -3.55
C TYR A 112 -18.36 -11.55 -3.80
N ILE A 113 -17.75 -10.47 -3.29
CA ILE A 113 -16.32 -10.27 -3.31
C ILE A 113 -15.84 -10.24 -1.86
N TYR A 114 -14.85 -11.05 -1.57
CA TYR A 114 -14.19 -11.12 -0.28
C TYR A 114 -12.68 -11.02 -0.50
N TYR A 115 -12.05 -10.09 0.21
CA TYR A 115 -10.62 -9.86 0.10
C TYR A 115 -10.02 -9.62 1.48
N THR A 116 -8.95 -10.33 1.80
CA THR A 116 -8.11 -10.06 2.97
C THR A 116 -6.68 -9.78 2.53
N TYR A 117 -6.06 -8.81 3.15
CA TYR A 117 -4.68 -8.44 2.90
C TYR A 117 -3.99 -8.19 4.23
N GLN A 118 -2.98 -9.00 4.53
CA GLN A 118 -2.20 -8.89 5.76
C GLN A 118 -0.79 -8.45 5.42
N THR A 119 -0.29 -7.47 6.18
CA THR A 119 1.09 -7.03 6.10
C THR A 119 1.70 -7.02 7.48
N THR A 120 2.84 -7.66 7.61
CA THR A 120 3.69 -7.58 8.80
C THR A 120 5.02 -6.99 8.42
N LEU A 121 5.37 -5.84 9.00
CA LEU A 121 6.67 -5.21 8.86
C LEU A 121 7.40 -5.28 10.20
N LEU A 122 8.55 -5.92 10.19
CA LEU A 122 9.50 -5.93 11.29
C LEU A 122 10.68 -5.05 10.92
N TYR A 123 11.06 -4.15 11.79
CA TYR A 123 12.23 -3.29 11.63
C TYR A 123 13.11 -3.34 12.87
N GLY A 124 14.41 -3.38 12.65
CA GLY A 124 15.40 -3.22 13.72
C GLY A 124 16.59 -2.41 13.24
N ASP A 125 17.15 -1.60 14.13
CA ASP A 125 18.43 -0.93 13.90
C ASP A 125 19.30 -0.88 15.14
N LEU A 126 20.62 -0.78 14.88
CA LEU A 126 21.63 -0.49 15.88
C LEU A 126 22.47 0.68 15.38
N MET A 127 22.70 1.66 16.25
CA MET A 127 23.46 2.86 15.93
C MET A 127 24.45 3.19 17.03
N ALA A 128 25.65 3.64 16.64
CA ALA A 128 26.58 4.38 17.48
C ALA A 128 26.51 5.87 17.11
N LYS A 129 26.19 6.72 18.07
CA LYS A 129 26.05 8.18 17.92
C LYS A 129 27.19 8.86 18.62
N LEU A 130 27.87 9.74 17.91
CA LEU A 130 28.97 10.54 18.40
C LEU A 130 28.56 12.01 18.41
N ASN A 131 28.73 12.67 19.56
CA ASN A 131 28.52 14.10 19.71
C ASN A 131 29.74 14.67 20.48
N LYS A 132 30.52 15.48 19.80
CA LYS A 132 31.73 16.05 20.41
C LYS A 132 31.95 17.47 19.91
N SER A 133 32.29 18.36 20.80
CA SER A 133 32.74 19.71 20.48
C SER A 133 34.14 19.95 21.04
N TRP A 134 34.96 20.65 20.31
CA TRP A 134 36.30 21.08 20.71
C TRP A 134 36.64 22.39 20.00
N ASP A 135 37.08 23.34 20.77
CA ASP A 135 37.38 24.71 20.31
C ASP A 135 36.25 25.27 19.42
N ASP A 136 36.56 25.60 18.18
CA ASP A 136 35.65 26.12 17.17
C ASP A 136 34.86 25.03 16.41
N PHE A 137 35.11 23.75 16.67
CA PHE A 137 34.52 22.65 15.92
C PHE A 137 33.46 21.88 16.72
N SER A 138 32.46 21.39 16.02
CA SER A 138 31.48 20.43 16.54
C SER A 138 31.30 19.28 15.56
N LEU A 139 31.23 18.05 16.06
CA LEU A 139 30.97 16.86 15.30
C LEU A 139 29.73 16.13 15.84
N ASN A 140 28.73 15.98 15.00
CA ASN A 140 27.62 15.07 15.24
C ASN A 140 27.70 13.97 14.17
N ALA A 141 27.92 12.73 14.58
CA ALA A 141 28.04 11.62 13.67
C ALA A 141 27.24 10.42 14.16
N ALA A 142 26.82 9.58 13.26
CA ALA A 142 26.25 8.28 13.56
C ALA A 142 26.67 7.26 12.50
N ILE A 143 26.91 6.03 12.96
CA ILE A 143 27.12 4.86 12.13
C ILE A 143 26.16 3.77 12.61
N GLY A 144 25.55 3.04 11.68
CA GLY A 144 24.59 2.04 12.07
C GLY A 144 24.27 1.03 10.98
N THR A 145 23.51 0.04 11.40
CA THR A 145 22.96 -1.00 10.54
C THR A 145 21.47 -1.14 10.83
N SER A 146 20.69 -1.51 9.82
CA SER A 146 19.26 -1.81 9.99
C SER A 146 18.83 -3.00 9.16
N ILE A 147 17.76 -3.65 9.61
CA ILE A 147 17.05 -4.70 8.89
C ILE A 147 15.58 -4.38 8.86
N THR A 148 14.97 -4.55 7.68
CA THR A 148 13.53 -4.50 7.49
C THR A 148 13.09 -5.83 6.88
N ASP A 149 12.11 -6.47 7.47
CA ASP A 149 11.49 -7.71 6.98
C ASP A 149 10.00 -7.43 6.80
N THR A 150 9.52 -7.46 5.57
CA THR A 150 8.11 -7.25 5.23
C THR A 150 7.55 -8.56 4.67
N ARG A 151 6.45 -8.99 5.24
CA ARG A 151 5.69 -10.16 4.78
C ARG A 151 4.28 -9.75 4.46
N THR A 152 3.78 -10.26 3.35
CA THR A 152 2.42 -10.02 2.91
C THR A 152 1.74 -11.34 2.56
N SER A 153 0.49 -11.48 2.97
CA SER A 153 -0.39 -12.54 2.49
C SER A 153 -1.72 -11.93 2.07
N ALA A 154 -2.31 -12.48 1.02
CA ALA A 154 -3.56 -12.01 0.48
C ALA A 154 -4.42 -13.19 0.05
N LEU A 155 -5.71 -13.10 0.29
CA LEU A 155 -6.72 -14.00 -0.25
C LEU A 155 -7.83 -13.16 -0.86
N ARG A 156 -8.09 -13.37 -2.14
CA ARG A 156 -9.19 -12.75 -2.86
C ARG A 156 -10.10 -13.81 -3.45
N LEU A 157 -11.38 -13.68 -3.15
CA LEU A 157 -12.46 -14.47 -3.69
C LEU A 157 -13.46 -13.53 -4.37
N ASP A 158 -13.85 -13.83 -5.59
CA ASP A 158 -14.80 -13.02 -6.35
C ASP A 158 -15.66 -13.97 -7.19
N SER A 159 -16.95 -14.03 -6.89
CA SER A 159 -17.87 -14.85 -7.67
C SER A 159 -18.05 -14.36 -9.11
N LYS A 160 -17.65 -13.10 -9.41
CA LYS A 160 -17.84 -12.45 -10.71
C LYS A 160 -19.29 -12.58 -11.18
N THR A 161 -19.48 -13.02 -12.42
CA THR A 161 -20.78 -13.33 -13.01
C THR A 161 -21.19 -14.80 -12.80
N ALA A 162 -20.35 -15.61 -12.16
CA ALA A 162 -20.76 -16.92 -11.69
C ALA A 162 -21.88 -16.78 -10.68
N SER A 163 -22.95 -17.54 -10.85
CA SER A 163 -24.08 -17.48 -9.93
C SER A 163 -23.66 -17.98 -8.55
N LEU A 164 -24.05 -17.26 -7.50
CA LEU A 164 -24.10 -17.84 -6.17
C LEU A 164 -25.11 -19.01 -6.20
N TYR A 165 -24.95 -19.99 -5.32
CA TYR A 165 -25.91 -21.10 -5.24
C TYR A 165 -27.29 -20.61 -4.78
N TYR A 166 -27.34 -19.71 -3.82
CA TYR A 166 -28.56 -19.10 -3.28
C TYR A 166 -28.53 -17.60 -3.44
N PRO A 167 -29.64 -16.96 -3.87
CA PRO A 167 -29.67 -15.52 -4.11
C PRO A 167 -29.47 -14.72 -2.84
N ASN A 168 -28.62 -13.68 -2.92
CA ASN A 168 -28.38 -12.71 -1.86
C ASN A 168 -27.86 -13.31 -0.54
N VAL A 169 -27.24 -14.50 -0.58
CA VAL A 169 -26.55 -15.09 0.55
C VAL A 169 -25.04 -14.89 0.35
N PHE A 170 -24.49 -13.87 1.00
CA PHE A 170 -23.12 -13.41 0.81
C PHE A 170 -22.15 -14.09 1.76
N THR A 171 -21.84 -15.35 1.45
CA THR A 171 -20.86 -16.16 2.19
C THR A 171 -19.93 -16.87 1.20
N ILE A 172 -18.70 -17.16 1.62
CA ILE A 172 -17.72 -17.89 0.79
C ILE A 172 -18.27 -19.25 0.36
N ALA A 173 -18.95 -19.95 1.25
CA ALA A 173 -19.52 -21.27 0.96
C ALA A 173 -20.63 -21.24 -0.11
N ASN A 174 -21.23 -20.08 -0.37
CA ASN A 174 -22.27 -19.90 -1.38
C ASN A 174 -21.72 -19.53 -2.76
N ILE A 175 -20.41 -19.34 -2.91
CA ILE A 175 -19.80 -19.06 -4.21
C ILE A 175 -19.74 -20.37 -5.02
N ASN A 176 -20.28 -20.34 -6.23
CA ASN A 176 -20.12 -21.45 -7.16
C ASN A 176 -18.70 -21.41 -7.76
N MET A 177 -17.82 -22.27 -7.23
CA MET A 177 -16.42 -22.37 -7.66
C MET A 177 -16.22 -23.12 -8.98
N SER A 178 -17.26 -23.69 -9.55
CA SER A 178 -17.17 -24.55 -10.75
C SER A 178 -17.12 -23.78 -12.07
N SER A 179 -17.29 -22.45 -12.05
CA SER A 179 -17.38 -21.66 -13.28
C SER A 179 -16.37 -20.49 -13.30
N SER A 180 -16.83 -19.27 -13.54
CA SER A 180 -15.98 -18.09 -13.72
C SER A 180 -15.58 -17.40 -12.42
N ALA A 181 -15.73 -18.02 -11.26
CA ALA A 181 -15.27 -17.46 -10.00
C ALA A 181 -13.74 -17.26 -10.03
N TYR A 182 -13.30 -16.19 -9.40
CA TYR A 182 -11.89 -15.84 -9.33
C TYR A 182 -11.38 -16.08 -7.90
N ILE A 183 -10.31 -16.86 -7.81
CA ILE A 183 -9.60 -17.10 -6.55
C ILE A 183 -8.15 -16.73 -6.78
N GLU A 184 -7.63 -15.88 -5.93
CA GLU A 184 -6.22 -15.51 -5.91
C GLU A 184 -5.72 -15.61 -4.48
N GLU A 185 -4.66 -16.37 -4.29
CA GLU A 185 -3.99 -16.51 -3.03
C GLU A 185 -2.51 -16.19 -3.21
N SER A 186 -2.00 -15.35 -2.34
CA SER A 186 -0.58 -15.05 -2.21
C SER A 186 -0.20 -15.25 -0.77
N ASP A 187 0.59 -16.28 -0.49
CA ASP A 187 1.02 -16.58 0.85
C ASP A 187 2.50 -16.29 1.03
N ASP A 188 2.85 -15.62 2.14
CA ASP A 188 4.21 -15.27 2.59
C ASP A 188 5.10 -14.63 1.51
N ALA A 189 4.57 -13.69 0.74
CA ALA A 189 5.39 -12.85 -0.11
C ALA A 189 6.32 -12.00 0.77
N ARG A 190 7.61 -12.37 0.80
CA ARG A 190 8.59 -11.81 1.74
C ARG A 190 9.61 -10.95 1.04
N ARG A 191 9.81 -9.74 1.58
CA ARG A 191 10.88 -8.81 1.20
C ARG A 191 11.73 -8.48 2.40
N GLN A 192 13.05 -8.67 2.27
CA GLN A 192 14.00 -8.29 3.29
C GLN A 192 14.98 -7.26 2.74
N MET A 193 15.24 -6.21 3.52
CA MET A 193 16.26 -5.21 3.22
C MET A 193 17.20 -5.08 4.41
N GLN A 194 18.50 -5.15 4.14
CA GLN A 194 19.55 -4.87 5.11
C GLN A 194 20.28 -3.60 4.68
N SER A 195 20.70 -2.81 5.64
CA SER A 195 21.34 -1.53 5.36
C SER A 195 22.50 -1.28 6.29
N PHE A 196 23.53 -0.65 5.75
CA PHE A 196 24.60 -0.03 6.52
C PHE A 196 24.63 1.45 6.17
N PHE A 197 24.72 2.31 7.19
CA PHE A 197 24.69 3.75 6.98
C PHE A 197 25.65 4.49 7.93
N ALA A 198 26.15 5.59 7.43
CA ALA A 198 26.92 6.54 8.18
C ALA A 198 26.47 7.97 7.84
N MET A 199 26.43 8.83 8.82
CA MET A 199 26.16 10.25 8.67
C MET A 199 27.08 11.04 9.58
N ALA A 200 27.52 12.20 9.10
CA ALA A 200 28.32 13.12 9.89
C ALA A 200 27.99 14.57 9.53
N GLN A 201 27.89 15.40 10.53
CA GLN A 201 27.82 16.85 10.42
C GLN A 201 29.03 17.46 11.16
N LEU A 202 29.88 18.14 10.43
CA LEU A 202 30.98 18.93 10.99
C LEU A 202 30.59 20.39 10.98
N GLY A 203 30.55 21.01 12.16
CA GLY A 203 30.30 22.44 12.34
C GLY A 203 31.62 23.17 12.64
N TYR A 204 31.78 24.38 12.06
CA TYR A 204 32.87 25.30 12.33
C TYR A 204 32.33 26.67 12.74
N LYS A 205 32.73 27.15 13.93
CA LYS A 205 32.34 28.44 14.51
C LYS A 205 30.83 28.70 14.52
N GLU A 206 30.02 27.63 14.65
CA GLU A 206 28.56 27.68 14.53
C GLU A 206 28.05 28.40 13.26
N SER A 207 28.92 28.62 12.28
CA SER A 207 28.63 29.36 11.06
C SER A 207 28.61 28.47 9.82
N LEU A 208 29.57 27.54 9.69
CA LEU A 208 29.69 26.60 8.57
C LEU A 208 29.38 25.19 9.02
N TYR A 209 28.59 24.49 8.23
CA TYR A 209 28.25 23.07 8.49
C TYR A 209 28.44 22.26 7.22
N LEU A 210 29.22 21.19 7.33
CA LEU A 210 29.38 20.18 6.29
C LEU A 210 28.61 18.92 6.73
N ASP A 211 27.62 18.54 5.94
CA ASP A 211 26.83 17.32 6.12
C ASP A 211 27.30 16.27 5.10
N VAL A 212 27.64 15.09 5.55
CA VAL A 212 27.98 13.94 4.69
C VAL A 212 27.15 12.75 5.14
N THR A 213 26.49 12.08 4.17
CA THR A 213 25.82 10.82 4.43
C THR A 213 26.19 9.77 3.40
N ALA A 214 26.27 8.54 3.84
CA ALA A 214 26.45 7.37 2.98
C ALA A 214 25.58 6.24 3.50
N ARG A 215 24.84 5.60 2.59
CA ARG A 215 24.02 4.43 2.89
C ARG A 215 24.17 3.40 1.80
N ASN A 216 24.29 2.15 2.17
CA ASN A 216 24.20 1.03 1.25
C ASN A 216 23.10 0.08 1.70
N ASP A 217 22.17 -0.20 0.79
CA ASP A 217 21.03 -1.09 1.02
C ASP A 217 21.20 -2.35 0.18
N TRP A 218 21.00 -3.51 0.77
CA TRP A 218 20.93 -4.81 0.12
C TRP A 218 19.51 -5.32 0.20
N SER A 219 18.87 -5.56 -0.96
CA SER A 219 17.48 -6.03 -1.03
C SER A 219 17.41 -7.47 -1.53
N SER A 220 16.51 -8.25 -0.92
CA SER A 220 16.18 -9.60 -1.39
C SER A 220 15.57 -9.62 -2.79
N THR A 221 14.96 -8.51 -3.23
CA THR A 221 14.37 -8.37 -4.56
C THR A 221 15.41 -8.48 -5.69
N LEU A 222 16.70 -8.25 -5.38
CA LEU A 222 17.81 -8.38 -6.32
C LEU A 222 18.49 -9.75 -6.30
N ALA A 223 17.97 -10.72 -5.54
CA ALA A 223 18.63 -12.02 -5.34
C ALA A 223 18.85 -12.80 -6.64
N PHE A 224 17.96 -12.66 -7.63
CA PHE A 224 17.98 -13.36 -8.90
C PHE A 224 18.44 -12.48 -10.07
N THR A 225 18.99 -11.31 -9.80
CA THR A 225 19.57 -10.46 -10.84
C THR A 225 21.04 -10.84 -11.10
N GLU A 226 21.50 -10.68 -12.33
CA GLU A 226 22.91 -10.86 -12.71
C GLU A 226 23.84 -9.76 -12.15
N ARG A 227 23.28 -8.80 -11.44
CA ARG A 227 24.03 -7.69 -10.88
C ARG A 227 25.01 -8.17 -9.82
N LYS A 228 26.30 -7.99 -10.05
CA LYS A 228 27.40 -8.40 -9.13
C LYS A 228 27.28 -7.78 -7.73
N SER A 229 26.79 -6.53 -7.66
CA SER A 229 26.51 -5.83 -6.40
C SER A 229 24.98 -5.81 -6.18
N ARG A 230 24.50 -6.65 -5.29
CA ARG A 230 23.07 -6.68 -4.88
C ARG A 230 22.69 -5.50 -3.98
N GLY A 231 23.45 -4.41 -4.03
CA GLY A 231 23.30 -3.25 -3.17
C GLY A 231 23.11 -1.95 -3.95
N PHE A 232 22.45 -1.03 -3.28
CA PHE A 232 22.25 0.34 -3.74
C PHE A 232 23.04 1.29 -2.84
N PHE A 233 23.97 2.05 -3.40
CA PHE A 233 24.77 3.02 -2.65
C PHE A 233 24.22 4.45 -2.87
N TYR A 234 23.94 5.12 -1.76
CA TYR A 234 23.32 6.45 -1.70
C TYR A 234 24.24 7.43 -0.93
N PRO A 235 25.16 8.12 -1.61
CA PRO A 235 25.95 9.19 -1.01
C PRO A 235 25.22 10.52 -1.07
N SER A 236 25.44 11.37 -0.07
CA SER A 236 25.08 12.78 -0.15
C SER A 236 26.12 13.65 0.55
N VAL A 237 26.24 14.90 0.08
CA VAL A 237 27.05 15.94 0.69
C VAL A 237 26.27 17.25 0.64
N GLY A 238 26.30 17.99 1.73
CA GLY A 238 25.65 19.28 1.89
C GLY A 238 26.56 20.27 2.60
N LEU A 239 26.50 21.53 2.17
CA LEU A 239 27.15 22.65 2.84
C LEU A 239 26.11 23.70 3.24
N SER A 240 26.18 24.15 4.46
CA SER A 240 25.31 25.20 5.00
C SER A 240 26.16 26.29 5.61
N TRP A 241 25.83 27.54 5.31
CA TRP A 241 26.50 28.71 5.85
C TRP A 241 25.50 29.67 6.49
N ILE A 242 25.69 29.94 7.80
CA ILE A 242 24.90 30.91 8.57
C ILE A 242 25.67 32.22 8.59
N ILE A 243 25.27 33.15 7.72
CA ILE A 243 25.99 34.41 7.43
C ILE A 243 26.16 35.28 8.67
N PRO A 244 25.14 35.53 9.55
CA PRO A 244 25.27 36.40 10.70
C PRO A 244 26.29 35.92 11.78
N LYS A 245 26.66 34.63 11.72
CA LYS A 245 27.73 34.10 12.60
C LYS A 245 29.14 34.40 12.08
N SER A 246 29.27 34.75 10.79
CA SER A 246 30.57 35.06 10.17
C SER A 246 30.80 36.57 10.02
N PHE A 247 29.72 37.36 9.87
CA PHE A 247 29.79 38.81 9.61
C PHE A 247 28.74 39.55 10.40
N SER A 248 29.07 40.79 10.82
CA SER A 248 28.09 41.69 11.40
C SER A 248 27.08 42.11 10.32
N MET A 249 25.81 41.82 10.53
CA MET A 249 24.73 42.16 9.61
C MET A 249 24.07 43.50 10.02
N PRO A 250 23.53 44.27 9.07
CA PRO A 250 22.69 45.42 9.40
C PRO A 250 21.49 45.00 10.26
N SER A 251 21.06 45.85 11.14
CA SER A 251 19.96 45.58 12.10
C SER A 251 18.64 45.17 11.45
N LEU A 252 18.48 45.46 10.16
CA LEU A 252 17.32 45.06 9.36
C LEU A 252 17.31 43.57 9.03
N ILE A 253 18.48 42.90 9.02
CA ILE A 253 18.62 41.50 8.68
C ILE A 253 18.98 40.71 9.93
N SER A 254 18.02 40.02 10.50
CA SER A 254 18.20 39.21 11.70
C SER A 254 18.77 37.81 11.43
N PHE A 255 18.56 37.27 10.24
CA PHE A 255 19.02 35.93 9.85
C PHE A 255 19.27 35.80 8.36
N GLY A 256 20.33 35.09 7.99
CA GLY A 256 20.65 34.71 6.61
C GLY A 256 21.36 33.37 6.58
N LYS A 257 20.88 32.43 5.75
CA LYS A 257 21.47 31.10 5.56
C LYS A 257 21.49 30.72 4.09
N VAL A 258 22.65 30.27 3.61
CA VAL A 258 22.81 29.68 2.27
C VAL A 258 23.07 28.19 2.41
N ARG A 259 22.49 27.38 1.54
CA ARG A 259 22.73 25.94 1.47
C ARG A 259 22.96 25.49 0.04
N ALA A 260 23.87 24.52 -0.11
CA ALA A 260 24.05 23.76 -1.35
C ALA A 260 24.18 22.29 -1.00
N SER A 261 23.57 21.39 -1.78
CA SER A 261 23.67 19.96 -1.54
C SER A 261 23.63 19.17 -2.84
N TRP A 262 24.27 18.03 -2.81
CA TRP A 262 24.23 17.03 -3.86
C TRP A 262 23.95 15.66 -3.24
N SER A 263 23.09 14.85 -3.92
CA SER A 263 22.80 13.50 -3.49
C SER A 263 22.53 12.60 -4.70
N LYS A 264 22.82 11.31 -4.53
CA LYS A 264 22.41 10.25 -5.43
C LYS A 264 21.42 9.36 -4.71
N VAL A 265 20.23 9.18 -5.30
CA VAL A 265 19.16 8.35 -4.76
C VAL A 265 18.73 7.29 -5.78
N GLY A 266 18.06 6.26 -5.31
CA GLY A 266 17.49 5.21 -6.14
C GLY A 266 16.35 4.52 -5.39
N ASN A 267 15.55 3.77 -6.12
CA ASN A 267 14.48 2.95 -5.56
C ASN A 267 14.78 1.48 -5.74
N ASP A 268 14.30 0.68 -4.81
CA ASP A 268 14.22 -0.77 -4.96
C ASP A 268 13.14 -1.16 -5.97
N ILE A 269 13.21 -2.37 -6.51
CA ILE A 269 12.22 -2.93 -7.44
C ILE A 269 11.12 -3.67 -6.64
N PRO A 270 9.91 -3.80 -7.20
CA PRO A 270 8.86 -4.62 -6.60
C PRO A 270 9.29 -6.09 -6.47
N LEU A 271 8.60 -6.84 -5.59
CA LEU A 271 8.78 -8.29 -5.47
C LEU A 271 8.51 -8.98 -6.80
N PHE A 272 9.27 -10.04 -7.07
CA PHE A 272 9.13 -10.96 -8.21
C PHE A 272 9.41 -10.37 -9.59
N VAL A 273 9.71 -9.09 -9.73
CA VAL A 273 10.05 -8.48 -11.04
C VAL A 273 11.32 -9.09 -11.65
N SER A 274 12.27 -9.49 -10.81
CA SER A 274 13.53 -10.15 -11.24
C SER A 274 13.43 -11.67 -11.32
N ASN A 275 12.28 -12.27 -10.94
CA ASN A 275 12.10 -13.72 -10.90
C ASN A 275 11.23 -14.16 -12.07
N THR A 276 11.53 -15.33 -12.62
CA THR A 276 10.57 -16.03 -13.47
C THR A 276 9.51 -16.63 -12.57
N VAL A 277 8.26 -16.17 -12.73
CA VAL A 277 7.11 -16.71 -12.02
C VAL A 277 6.25 -17.52 -12.98
N GLY A 278 5.72 -18.63 -12.52
CA GLY A 278 4.74 -19.43 -13.23
C GLY A 278 3.35 -19.27 -12.64
N HIS A 279 2.33 -19.44 -13.44
CA HIS A 279 0.94 -19.48 -13.00
C HIS A 279 0.42 -20.93 -13.12
N ILE A 280 -0.31 -21.37 -12.11
CA ILE A 280 -1.01 -22.66 -12.14
C ILE A 280 -2.45 -22.38 -12.56
N ALA A 281 -2.81 -22.84 -13.76
CA ALA A 281 -4.18 -22.74 -14.25
C ALA A 281 -5.14 -23.62 -13.44
N ALA A 282 -6.42 -23.30 -13.49
CA ALA A 282 -7.46 -24.16 -12.91
C ALA A 282 -7.35 -25.59 -13.43
N GLY A 283 -7.18 -26.57 -12.53
CA GLY A 283 -6.88 -27.96 -12.88
C GLY A 283 -5.44 -28.41 -12.61
N GLY A 284 -4.59 -27.49 -12.14
CA GLY A 284 -3.23 -27.81 -11.67
C GLY A 284 -2.19 -28.07 -12.76
N ILE A 285 -2.51 -27.83 -14.03
CA ILE A 285 -1.57 -28.03 -15.14
C ILE A 285 -0.94 -26.67 -15.48
N PRO A 286 0.42 -26.54 -15.41
CA PRO A 286 1.11 -25.34 -15.86
C PRO A 286 0.87 -25.13 -17.36
N GLN A 287 0.42 -23.96 -17.76
CA GLN A 287 0.32 -23.59 -19.16
C GLN A 287 1.69 -23.11 -19.66
N PRO A 288 2.18 -23.62 -20.80
CA PRO A 288 3.50 -23.25 -21.32
C PRO A 288 3.70 -21.77 -21.65
N ASN A 289 2.60 -21.03 -21.80
CA ASN A 289 2.60 -19.63 -22.17
C ASN A 289 2.23 -18.67 -21.01
N ASP A 290 2.02 -19.20 -19.81
CA ASP A 290 1.68 -18.39 -18.62
C ASP A 290 2.92 -17.83 -17.88
N THR A 291 4.08 -17.92 -18.50
CA THR A 291 5.25 -17.16 -18.07
C THR A 291 5.04 -15.72 -18.54
N ALA A 292 4.40 -14.90 -17.73
CA ALA A 292 4.44 -13.47 -17.96
C ALA A 292 5.85 -12.97 -17.64
N PRO A 293 6.60 -12.45 -18.60
CA PRO A 293 7.74 -11.62 -18.27
C PRO A 293 7.18 -10.32 -17.71
N PHE A 294 7.50 -10.04 -16.47
CA PHE A 294 7.20 -8.77 -15.82
C PHE A 294 8.39 -7.85 -15.88
#